data_c5aef58eb6d399eed878ffbe12535594
#
_entry.id   c5aef58eb6d399eed878ffbe12535594
#
_cell.length_a   1.000
_cell.length_b   1.000
_cell.length_c   1.000
_cell.angle_alpha   90.00
_cell.angle_beta   90.00
_cell.angle_gamma   90.00
#
_symmetry.space_group_name_H-M   'P 1'
#
loop_
_entity.id
_entity.type
_entity.pdbx_description
1 polymer ?
#
loop_
_entity_poly.entity_id
_entity_poly.type
_entity_poly.pdbx_seq_one_letter_code
_entity_poly.pdbx_strand_id
1 'polypeptide(L)'
;MAHPLRHVVHQGPVLRAMGSLAVQALEQRFRGVGSTPCDLEKSIDVELPPRDAAMVADYIRWTGGDRQAWKGQVPHHLFAQWALGLTHELLCGAPYPLAKAVNAGCRMEINGPIPLGEPLQVRASLEGIDDDGRRAVIRQRFVTGTPSSPNALVARLDALVPLGGKREGEKRTARPTVPAAAREIGTKLDYD
;
A
#
# COMPACT_ATOMS: atom_id res chain seq x y z
N MET A 1 -27.63 2.57 -8.63
CA MET A 1 -26.39 2.27 -9.41
C MET A 1 -25.88 0.89 -9.04
N ALA A 2 -25.62 0.00 -10.01
CA ALA A 2 -25.11 -1.34 -9.72
C ALA A 2 -23.66 -1.20 -9.22
N HIS A 3 -23.38 -1.64 -7.99
CA HIS A 3 -22.03 -1.73 -7.48
C HIS A 3 -21.19 -2.63 -8.39
N PRO A 4 -20.00 -2.21 -8.80
CA PRO A 4 -19.22 -2.91 -9.78
C PRO A 4 -18.47 -4.10 -9.17
N LEU A 5 -19.21 -5.07 -8.69
CA LEU A 5 -18.66 -6.38 -8.29
C LEU A 5 -17.82 -7.01 -9.42
N ARG A 6 -18.02 -6.53 -10.67
CA ARG A 6 -17.22 -6.94 -11.83
C ARG A 6 -15.72 -6.69 -11.67
N HIS A 7 -15.32 -5.69 -10.85
CA HIS A 7 -13.91 -5.39 -10.64
C HIS A 7 -13.26 -6.19 -9.50
N VAL A 8 -14.02 -6.99 -8.77
CA VAL A 8 -13.47 -7.88 -7.73
C VAL A 8 -12.47 -8.88 -8.32
N VAL A 9 -12.69 -9.32 -9.56
CA VAL A 9 -11.75 -10.21 -10.25
C VAL A 9 -10.36 -9.59 -10.45
N HIS A 10 -10.28 -8.26 -10.57
CA HIS A 10 -9.01 -7.53 -10.69
C HIS A 10 -8.31 -7.34 -9.33
N GLN A 11 -9.00 -7.64 -8.23
CA GLN A 11 -8.45 -7.57 -6.87
C GLN A 11 -7.86 -8.93 -6.40
N GLY A 12 -7.77 -9.91 -7.28
CA GLY A 12 -7.25 -11.24 -6.94
C GLY A 12 -5.93 -11.23 -6.14
N PRO A 13 -4.90 -10.48 -6.54
CA PRO A 13 -3.65 -10.37 -5.77
C PRO A 13 -3.86 -9.79 -4.37
N VAL A 14 -4.70 -8.75 -4.23
CA VAL A 14 -5.00 -8.12 -2.94
C VAL A 14 -5.79 -9.06 -2.03
N LEU A 15 -6.82 -9.73 -2.58
CA LEU A 15 -7.63 -10.71 -1.82
C LEU A 15 -6.79 -11.89 -1.36
N ARG A 16 -5.87 -12.35 -2.20
CA ARG A 16 -4.92 -13.42 -1.86
C ARG A 16 -3.98 -12.97 -0.74
N ALA A 17 -3.42 -11.76 -0.82
CA ALA A 17 -2.58 -11.17 0.22
C ALA A 17 -3.34 -11.03 1.56
N MET A 18 -4.58 -10.55 1.53
CA MET A 18 -5.42 -10.47 2.74
C MET A 18 -5.72 -11.85 3.33
N GLY A 19 -6.02 -12.84 2.51
CA GLY A 19 -6.23 -14.23 2.96
C GLY A 19 -4.98 -14.80 3.63
N SER A 20 -3.81 -14.61 3.02
CA SER A 20 -2.53 -15.06 3.58
C SER A 20 -2.19 -14.35 4.90
N LEU A 21 -2.46 -13.04 5.01
CA LEU A 21 -2.29 -12.30 6.26
C LEU A 21 -3.21 -12.83 7.37
N ALA A 22 -4.45 -13.21 7.03
CA ALA A 22 -5.37 -13.80 8.01
C ALA A 22 -4.86 -15.16 8.50
N VAL A 23 -4.36 -16.00 7.61
CA VAL A 23 -3.74 -17.30 7.96
C VAL A 23 -2.51 -17.08 8.82
N GLN A 24 -1.61 -16.18 8.43
CA GLN A 24 -0.41 -15.83 9.21
C GLN A 24 -0.78 -15.32 10.61
N ALA A 25 -1.80 -14.46 10.73
CA ALA A 25 -2.26 -13.95 12.01
C ALA A 25 -2.77 -15.08 12.92
N LEU A 26 -3.47 -16.07 12.35
CA LEU A 26 -3.94 -17.24 13.07
C LEU A 26 -2.77 -18.12 13.53
N GLU A 27 -1.81 -18.39 12.67
CA GLU A 27 -0.60 -19.14 13.00
C GLU A 27 0.21 -18.46 14.12
N GLN A 28 0.40 -17.14 14.02
CA GLN A 28 1.10 -16.35 15.03
C GLN A 28 0.38 -16.36 16.39
N ARG A 29 -0.95 -16.47 16.39
CA ARG A 29 -1.74 -16.58 17.63
C ARG A 29 -1.48 -17.91 18.36
N PHE A 30 -1.25 -19.00 17.63
CA PHE A 30 -1.03 -20.33 18.20
C PHE A 30 0.42 -20.68 18.42
N ARG A 31 1.34 -20.21 17.57
CA ARG A 31 2.75 -20.57 17.56
C ARG A 31 3.69 -19.44 18.00
N GLY A 32 3.16 -18.24 18.18
CA GLY A 32 3.94 -17.02 18.37
C GLY A 32 4.48 -16.44 17.07
N VAL A 33 5.09 -15.27 17.18
CA VAL A 33 5.74 -14.61 16.05
C VAL A 33 7.10 -15.28 15.81
N GLY A 34 7.42 -15.60 14.57
CA GLY A 34 8.72 -16.18 14.21
C GLY A 34 9.89 -15.28 14.58
N SER A 35 11.08 -15.85 14.68
CA SER A 35 12.32 -15.13 15.02
C SER A 35 13.25 -14.93 13.83
N THR A 36 12.85 -15.34 12.64
CA THR A 36 13.68 -15.19 11.42
C THR A 36 13.80 -13.71 11.04
N PRO A 37 15.00 -13.14 10.94
CA PRO A 37 15.17 -11.77 10.49
C PRO A 37 14.59 -11.55 9.08
N CYS A 38 14.05 -10.36 8.82
CA CYS A 38 13.69 -9.96 7.46
C CYS A 38 14.93 -9.81 6.59
N ASP A 39 14.89 -10.35 5.41
CA ASP A 39 15.91 -10.10 4.39
C ASP A 39 15.67 -8.70 3.79
N LEU A 40 16.53 -7.75 4.18
CA LEU A 40 16.47 -6.36 3.68
C LEU A 40 16.97 -6.24 2.23
N GLU A 41 17.69 -7.23 1.71
CA GLU A 41 18.13 -7.24 0.32
C GLU A 41 17.07 -7.82 -0.62
N LYS A 42 15.99 -8.35 -0.04
CA LYS A 42 14.89 -8.92 -0.83
C LYS A 42 14.27 -7.89 -1.75
N SER A 43 14.24 -8.22 -3.02
CA SER A 43 13.53 -7.47 -4.05
C SER A 43 12.70 -8.40 -4.91
N ILE A 44 11.62 -7.87 -5.45
CA ILE A 44 10.70 -8.58 -6.32
C ILE A 44 10.56 -7.76 -7.59
N ASP A 45 10.90 -8.34 -8.72
CA ASP A 45 10.64 -7.79 -10.04
C ASP A 45 9.49 -8.58 -10.67
N VAL A 46 8.44 -7.87 -11.09
CA VAL A 46 7.27 -8.49 -11.69
C VAL A 46 6.74 -7.67 -12.86
N GLU A 47 6.33 -8.36 -13.90
CA GLU A 47 5.53 -7.78 -14.96
C GLU A 47 4.05 -8.13 -14.75
N LEU A 48 3.22 -7.10 -14.69
CA LEU A 48 1.78 -7.23 -14.49
C LEU A 48 1.06 -6.89 -15.81
N PRO A 49 -0.05 -7.57 -16.13
CA PRO A 49 -0.80 -7.24 -17.32
C PRO A 49 -1.30 -5.79 -17.29
N PRO A 50 -1.58 -5.20 -18.46
CA PRO A 50 -2.17 -3.88 -18.55
C PRO A 50 -3.39 -3.73 -17.66
N ARG A 51 -3.58 -2.56 -17.10
CA ARG A 51 -4.76 -2.29 -16.27
C ARG A 51 -6.02 -2.24 -17.13
N ASP A 52 -7.08 -2.88 -16.65
CA ASP A 52 -8.38 -2.87 -17.34
C ASP A 52 -8.90 -1.44 -17.46
N ALA A 53 -9.22 -1.02 -18.69
CA ALA A 53 -9.63 0.35 -19.00
C ALA A 53 -10.96 0.72 -18.33
N ALA A 54 -11.89 -0.23 -18.20
CA ALA A 54 -13.18 0.02 -17.56
C ALA A 54 -12.99 0.21 -16.04
N MET A 55 -12.11 -0.59 -15.44
CA MET A 55 -11.77 -0.45 -14.04
C MET A 55 -11.11 0.91 -13.75
N VAL A 56 -10.15 1.33 -14.59
CA VAL A 56 -9.49 2.63 -14.44
C VAL A 56 -10.49 3.78 -14.61
N ALA A 57 -11.38 3.71 -15.59
CA ALA A 57 -12.41 4.72 -15.81
C ALA A 57 -13.39 4.82 -14.63
N ASP A 58 -13.80 3.69 -14.06
CA ASP A 58 -14.67 3.66 -12.89
C ASP A 58 -13.94 4.20 -11.66
N TYR A 59 -12.67 3.85 -11.48
CA TYR A 59 -11.86 4.38 -10.38
C TYR A 59 -11.74 5.90 -10.42
N ILE A 60 -11.42 6.48 -11.60
CA ILE A 60 -11.36 7.93 -11.80
C ILE A 60 -12.70 8.58 -11.43
N ARG A 61 -13.81 8.00 -11.89
CA ARG A 61 -15.14 8.51 -11.59
C ARG A 61 -15.44 8.49 -10.09
N TRP A 62 -15.10 7.42 -9.38
CA TRP A 62 -15.38 7.29 -7.95
C TRP A 62 -14.51 8.16 -7.07
N THR A 63 -13.28 8.40 -7.49
CA THR A 63 -12.39 9.31 -6.76
C THR A 63 -12.65 10.79 -7.07
N GLY A 64 -13.66 11.10 -7.91
CA GLY A 64 -13.95 12.47 -8.33
C GLY A 64 -12.90 13.07 -9.26
N GLY A 65 -12.08 12.22 -9.89
CA GLY A 65 -11.02 12.66 -10.79
C GLY A 65 -11.55 13.14 -12.14
N ASP A 66 -10.81 14.09 -12.74
CA ASP A 66 -11.11 14.54 -14.12
C ASP A 66 -10.68 13.46 -15.13
N ARG A 67 -11.65 12.94 -15.88
CA ARG A 67 -11.43 11.92 -16.91
C ARG A 67 -10.55 12.41 -18.05
N GLN A 68 -10.56 13.72 -18.35
CA GLN A 68 -9.73 14.28 -19.42
C GLN A 68 -8.25 14.36 -18.98
N ALA A 69 -7.99 14.71 -17.73
CA ALA A 69 -6.65 14.73 -17.18
C ALA A 69 -5.96 13.35 -17.19
N TRP A 70 -6.76 12.27 -17.09
CA TRP A 70 -6.27 10.88 -17.08
C TRP A 70 -6.51 10.13 -18.40
N LYS A 71 -6.77 10.86 -19.52
CA LYS A 71 -7.03 10.21 -20.81
C LYS A 71 -5.81 9.40 -21.27
N GLY A 72 -6.00 8.10 -21.49
CA GLY A 72 -4.95 7.19 -21.94
C GLY A 72 -3.89 6.85 -20.89
N GLN A 73 -4.12 7.15 -19.62
CA GLN A 73 -3.19 6.95 -18.53
C GLN A 73 -3.83 6.22 -17.34
N VAL A 74 -3.00 5.54 -16.57
CA VAL A 74 -3.37 4.98 -15.28
C VAL A 74 -3.06 6.00 -14.20
N PRO A 75 -4.01 6.40 -13.34
CA PRO A 75 -3.74 7.29 -12.22
C PRO A 75 -2.67 6.74 -11.29
N HIS A 76 -1.65 7.53 -10.97
CA HIS A 76 -0.52 7.09 -10.15
C HIS A 76 -0.96 6.60 -8.76
N HIS A 77 -1.97 7.21 -8.17
CA HIS A 77 -2.51 6.83 -6.86
C HIS A 77 -3.29 5.49 -6.86
N LEU A 78 -3.54 4.89 -8.04
CA LEU A 78 -4.05 3.52 -8.16
C LEU A 78 -2.98 2.47 -7.79
N PHE A 79 -1.72 2.88 -7.61
CA PHE A 79 -0.60 1.97 -7.36
C PHE A 79 -0.83 1.01 -6.19
N ALA A 80 -1.62 1.38 -5.20
CA ALA A 80 -1.96 0.52 -4.08
C ALA A 80 -2.58 -0.83 -4.52
N GLN A 81 -3.23 -0.86 -5.70
CA GLN A 81 -3.83 -2.08 -6.24
C GLN A 81 -2.79 -3.19 -6.49
N TRP A 82 -1.59 -2.84 -6.92
CA TRP A 82 -0.52 -3.81 -7.13
C TRP A 82 0.50 -3.83 -6.00
N ALA A 83 0.75 -2.71 -5.34
CA ALA A 83 1.69 -2.62 -4.25
C ALA A 83 1.30 -3.48 -3.04
N LEU A 84 0.02 -3.56 -2.67
CA LEU A 84 -0.43 -4.34 -1.51
C LEU A 84 -0.14 -5.84 -1.64
N GLY A 85 -0.30 -6.40 -2.85
CA GLY A 85 0.07 -7.79 -3.11
C GLY A 85 1.56 -8.05 -2.92
N LEU A 86 2.39 -7.14 -3.47
CA LEU A 86 3.84 -7.21 -3.37
C LEU A 86 4.36 -6.91 -1.96
N THR A 87 3.69 -6.02 -1.21
CA THR A 87 3.95 -5.80 0.22
C THR A 87 3.87 -7.10 1.00
N HIS A 88 2.79 -7.87 0.79
CA HIS A 88 2.64 -9.16 1.47
C HIS A 88 3.77 -10.13 1.09
N GLU A 89 4.13 -10.19 -0.17
CA GLU A 89 5.19 -11.09 -0.66
C GLU A 89 6.56 -10.69 -0.12
N LEU A 90 6.88 -9.39 -0.06
CA LEU A 90 8.10 -8.87 0.56
C LEU A 90 8.21 -9.26 2.03
N LEU A 91 7.10 -9.18 2.76
CA LEU A 91 7.06 -9.36 4.20
C LEU A 91 6.67 -10.78 4.64
N CYS A 92 6.47 -11.70 3.68
CA CYS A 92 6.14 -13.08 4.00
C CYS A 92 7.25 -13.72 4.84
N GLY A 93 6.87 -14.25 6.01
CA GLY A 93 7.83 -14.82 6.98
C GLY A 93 8.51 -13.81 7.91
N ALA A 94 8.23 -12.52 7.77
CA ALA A 94 8.76 -11.51 8.67
C ALA A 94 8.33 -11.76 10.14
N PRO A 95 9.22 -11.52 11.13
CA PRO A 95 8.94 -11.76 12.54
C PRO A 95 8.07 -10.65 13.15
N TYR A 96 7.06 -10.20 12.42
CA TYR A 96 6.18 -9.12 12.84
C TYR A 96 4.71 -9.51 12.75
N PRO A 97 3.85 -9.04 13.68
CA PRO A 97 2.41 -9.26 13.61
C PRO A 97 1.77 -8.37 12.52
N LEU A 98 2.00 -8.70 11.25
CA LEU A 98 1.62 -7.88 10.08
C LEU A 98 0.11 -7.59 10.01
N ALA A 99 -0.73 -8.45 10.61
CA ALA A 99 -2.17 -8.19 10.72
C ALA A 99 -2.51 -6.96 11.57
N LYS A 100 -1.55 -6.44 12.37
CA LYS A 100 -1.69 -5.20 13.15
C LYS A 100 -1.06 -4.00 12.45
N ALA A 101 -0.47 -4.19 11.28
CA ALA A 101 0.19 -3.13 10.55
C ALA A 101 -0.82 -2.05 10.14
N VAL A 102 -0.41 -0.81 10.30
CA VAL A 102 -1.14 0.37 9.82
C VAL A 102 -0.26 1.17 8.86
N ASN A 103 -0.88 1.81 7.89
CA ASN A 103 -0.16 2.73 7.01
C ASN A 103 0.27 3.95 7.83
N ALA A 104 1.56 4.20 7.95
CA ALA A 104 2.14 5.34 8.67
C ALA A 104 2.54 6.48 7.74
N GLY A 105 2.66 6.21 6.44
CA GLY A 105 2.99 7.22 5.45
C GLY A 105 3.08 6.67 4.04
N CYS A 106 2.86 7.57 3.09
CA CYS A 106 3.04 7.29 1.68
C CYS A 106 3.64 8.53 1.01
N ARG A 107 4.74 8.32 0.27
CA ARG A 107 5.36 9.33 -0.59
C ARG A 107 5.38 8.83 -2.02
N MET A 108 4.95 9.66 -2.95
CA MET A 108 5.01 9.38 -4.38
C MET A 108 5.88 10.40 -5.10
N GLU A 109 6.79 9.93 -5.92
CA GLU A 109 7.58 10.71 -6.87
C GLU A 109 7.09 10.33 -8.27
N ILE A 110 6.47 11.29 -8.95
CA ILE A 110 5.90 11.11 -10.28
C ILE A 110 6.91 11.62 -11.30
N ASN A 111 7.47 10.70 -12.10
CA ASN A 111 8.50 11.01 -13.08
C ASN A 111 7.95 11.03 -14.51
N GLY A 112 6.78 10.43 -14.74
CA GLY A 112 6.14 10.37 -16.06
C GLY A 112 4.76 9.75 -16.00
N PRO A 113 4.04 9.73 -17.11
CA PRO A 113 2.75 9.07 -17.20
C PRO A 113 2.91 7.55 -17.13
N ILE A 114 1.86 6.86 -16.69
CA ILE A 114 1.74 5.41 -16.81
C ILE A 114 0.73 5.14 -17.93
N PRO A 115 1.17 4.79 -19.14
CA PRO A 115 0.27 4.57 -20.27
C PRO A 115 -0.72 3.43 -20.01
N LEU A 116 -2.00 3.69 -20.34
CA LEU A 116 -3.03 2.67 -20.28
C LEU A 116 -2.87 1.72 -21.49
N GLY A 117 -2.94 0.41 -21.22
CA GLY A 117 -2.79 -0.60 -22.27
C GLY A 117 -1.40 -1.21 -22.38
N GLU A 118 -0.41 -0.68 -21.66
CA GLU A 118 0.90 -1.29 -21.54
C GLU A 118 1.03 -2.16 -20.26
N PRO A 119 1.85 -3.24 -20.28
CA PRO A 119 2.15 -4.00 -19.08
C PRO A 119 2.91 -3.13 -18.09
N LEU A 120 2.66 -3.35 -16.80
CA LEU A 120 3.37 -2.66 -15.73
C LEU A 120 4.62 -3.46 -15.35
N GLN A 121 5.76 -2.82 -15.37
CA GLN A 121 7.01 -3.31 -14.82
C GLN A 121 7.16 -2.76 -13.41
N VAL A 122 7.12 -3.64 -12.40
CA VAL A 122 7.15 -3.22 -11.01
C VAL A 122 8.30 -3.88 -10.30
N ARG A 123 9.14 -3.06 -9.67
CA ARG A 123 10.16 -3.51 -8.71
C ARG A 123 9.72 -3.09 -7.32
N ALA A 124 9.61 -4.07 -6.41
CA ALA A 124 9.33 -3.85 -5.00
C ALA A 124 10.53 -4.26 -4.16
N SER A 125 10.89 -3.48 -3.14
CA SER A 125 12.02 -3.74 -2.25
C SER A 125 11.78 -3.20 -0.85
N LEU A 126 12.50 -3.71 0.15
CA LEU A 126 12.60 -3.12 1.47
C LEU A 126 13.70 -2.06 1.47
N GLU A 127 13.44 -0.88 2.04
CA GLU A 127 14.45 0.17 2.26
C GLU A 127 15.01 0.14 3.68
N GLY A 128 14.31 -0.50 4.62
CA GLY A 128 14.76 -0.66 6.00
C GLY A 128 13.64 -0.98 6.97
N ILE A 129 14.03 -1.37 8.16
CA ILE A 129 13.13 -1.62 9.29
C ILE A 129 13.74 -0.96 10.52
N ASP A 130 12.97 -0.04 11.13
CA ASP A 130 13.31 0.55 12.43
C ASP A 130 12.44 -0.15 13.48
N ASP A 131 13.07 -0.94 14.33
CA ASP A 131 12.44 -1.66 15.42
C ASP A 131 12.97 -1.15 16.75
N ASP A 132 12.10 -0.56 17.57
CA ASP A 132 12.42 -0.05 18.91
C ASP A 132 11.91 -0.97 20.03
N GLY A 133 11.50 -2.20 19.70
CA GLY A 133 10.92 -3.21 20.61
C GLY A 133 9.46 -2.92 20.98
N ARG A 134 8.93 -1.74 20.70
CA ARG A 134 7.53 -1.37 20.93
C ARG A 134 6.73 -1.30 19.63
N ARG A 135 7.41 -0.90 18.59
CA ARG A 135 6.88 -0.79 17.24
C ARG A 135 7.99 -1.04 16.24
N ALA A 136 7.62 -1.56 15.09
CA ALA A 136 8.49 -1.61 13.93
C ALA A 136 7.93 -0.70 12.83
N VAL A 137 8.78 0.10 12.20
CA VAL A 137 8.45 0.86 10.99
C VAL A 137 9.17 0.20 9.83
N ILE A 138 8.39 -0.36 8.91
CA ILE A 138 8.89 -1.08 7.75
C ILE A 138 8.76 -0.18 6.54
N ARG A 139 9.89 0.21 5.94
CA ARG A 139 9.94 1.06 4.75
C ARG A 139 10.05 0.22 3.50
N GLN A 140 9.15 0.47 2.58
CA GLN A 140 9.03 -0.25 1.32
C GLN A 140 9.11 0.74 0.16
N ARG A 141 9.72 0.32 -0.92
CA ARG A 141 9.85 1.09 -2.15
C ARG A 141 9.30 0.30 -3.32
N PHE A 142 8.47 0.95 -4.12
CA PHE A 142 7.88 0.42 -5.34
C PHE A 142 8.25 1.33 -6.50
N VAL A 143 8.95 0.80 -7.47
CA VAL A 143 9.23 1.49 -8.74
C VAL A 143 8.31 0.88 -9.78
N THR A 144 7.47 1.69 -10.37
CA THR A 144 6.53 1.26 -11.41
C THR A 144 6.80 2.02 -12.70
N GLY A 145 6.85 1.31 -13.80
CA GLY A 145 6.97 1.85 -15.14
C GLY A 145 6.27 0.97 -16.16
N THR A 146 6.43 1.34 -17.41
CA THR A 146 6.01 0.58 -18.59
C THR A 146 7.15 0.57 -19.61
N PRO A 147 7.10 -0.23 -20.68
CA PRO A 147 8.12 -0.21 -21.72
C PRO A 147 8.37 1.18 -22.31
N SER A 148 7.32 1.99 -22.51
CA SER A 148 7.44 3.33 -23.07
C SER A 148 7.70 4.43 -22.03
N SER A 149 7.46 4.14 -20.74
CA SER A 149 7.64 5.10 -19.63
C SER A 149 8.28 4.40 -18.42
N PRO A 150 9.58 4.12 -18.48
CA PRO A 150 10.29 3.43 -17.40
C PRO A 150 10.37 4.33 -16.16
N ASN A 151 10.24 3.71 -14.97
CA ASN A 151 10.30 4.40 -13.67
C ASN A 151 9.32 5.58 -13.52
N ALA A 152 8.15 5.49 -14.18
CA ALA A 152 7.14 6.55 -14.19
C ALA A 152 6.69 6.98 -12.79
N LEU A 153 6.68 6.03 -11.82
CA LEU A 153 6.31 6.26 -10.44
C LEU A 153 7.29 5.59 -9.48
N VAL A 154 7.74 6.32 -8.48
CA VAL A 154 8.40 5.75 -7.29
C VAL A 154 7.52 6.03 -6.08
N ALA A 155 6.95 4.98 -5.51
CA ALA A 155 6.16 5.06 -4.29
C ALA A 155 6.94 4.47 -3.11
N ARG A 156 6.95 5.19 -1.97
CA ARG A 156 7.45 4.69 -0.70
C ARG A 156 6.31 4.56 0.28
N LEU A 157 6.22 3.42 0.93
CA LEU A 157 5.21 3.12 1.94
C LEU A 157 5.89 2.81 3.26
N ASP A 158 5.43 3.47 4.32
CA ASP A 158 5.83 3.18 5.70
C ASP A 158 4.70 2.42 6.39
N ALA A 159 4.96 1.17 6.77
CA ALA A 159 4.05 0.37 7.57
C ALA A 159 4.51 0.36 9.02
N LEU A 160 3.66 0.82 9.93
CA LEU A 160 3.91 0.75 11.36
C LEU A 160 3.23 -0.48 11.94
N VAL A 161 4.01 -1.32 12.60
CA VAL A 161 3.54 -2.53 13.27
C VAL A 161 3.70 -2.38 14.78
N PRO A 162 2.61 -2.32 15.57
CA PRO A 162 2.69 -2.32 17.03
C PRO A 162 3.17 -3.68 17.54
N LEU A 163 4.21 -3.70 18.37
CA LEU A 163 4.81 -4.93 18.93
C LEU A 163 4.30 -5.29 20.33
N GLY A 164 3.60 -4.39 20.99
CA GLY A 164 2.88 -4.68 22.23
C GLY A 164 3.75 -4.72 23.48
N GLY A 165 4.63 -3.76 23.67
CA GLY A 165 5.29 -3.53 24.96
C GLY A 165 4.33 -2.92 25.98
N LYS A 166 4.26 -3.45 27.22
CA LYS A 166 3.55 -2.79 28.32
C LYS A 166 4.21 -1.42 28.59
N ARG A 167 3.42 -0.36 28.54
CA ARG A 167 3.81 0.94 29.10
C ARG A 167 3.78 0.85 30.62
N GLU A 168 4.88 0.53 31.26
CA GLU A 168 5.03 0.83 32.66
C GLU A 168 5.35 2.34 32.80
N GLY A 169 4.40 3.10 33.35
CA GLY A 169 4.65 4.42 33.88
C GLY A 169 4.66 5.63 32.94
N GLU A 170 4.44 5.46 31.65
CA GLU A 170 4.37 6.62 30.75
C GLU A 170 2.96 7.24 30.75
N LYS A 171 2.84 8.44 31.35
CA LYS A 171 1.64 9.28 31.23
C LYS A 171 1.36 9.50 29.74
N ARG A 172 0.12 9.19 29.31
CA ARG A 172 -0.33 9.51 27.95
C ARG A 172 0.06 10.97 27.67
N THR A 173 1.03 11.18 26.80
CA THR A 173 1.29 12.51 26.25
C THR A 173 -0.02 13.06 25.71
N ALA A 174 -0.34 14.29 26.08
CA ALA A 174 -1.55 14.94 25.60
C ALA A 174 -1.61 14.84 24.08
N ARG A 175 -2.80 14.56 23.56
CA ARG A 175 -3.05 14.51 22.12
C ARG A 175 -2.51 15.81 21.51
N PRO A 176 -1.69 15.76 20.44
CA PRO A 176 -1.19 16.98 19.83
C PRO A 176 -2.37 17.90 19.52
N THR A 177 -2.32 19.11 20.03
CA THR A 177 -3.34 20.14 19.73
C THR A 177 -3.20 20.51 18.27
N VAL A 178 -4.30 20.49 17.53
CA VAL A 178 -4.34 21.01 16.15
C VAL A 178 -3.88 22.46 16.18
N PRO A 179 -2.88 22.88 15.39
CA PRO A 179 -2.43 24.26 15.35
C PRO A 179 -3.61 25.19 15.07
N ALA A 180 -3.67 26.33 15.76
CA ALA A 180 -4.76 27.29 15.58
C ALA A 180 -4.90 27.81 14.14
N ALA A 181 -3.84 27.68 13.31
CA ALA A 181 -3.82 28.01 11.90
C ALA A 181 -4.28 26.84 10.98
N ALA A 182 -4.56 25.66 11.52
CA ALA A 182 -5.03 24.56 10.71
C ALA A 182 -6.46 24.84 10.25
N ARG A 183 -6.65 24.88 8.93
CA ARG A 183 -7.96 25.05 8.30
C ARG A 183 -8.57 23.68 8.04
N GLU A 184 -9.74 23.41 8.57
CA GLU A 184 -10.51 22.23 8.20
C GLU A 184 -11.13 22.46 6.82
N ILE A 185 -10.73 21.61 5.85
CA ILE A 185 -11.34 21.59 4.53
C ILE A 185 -12.24 20.36 4.50
N GLY A 186 -13.52 20.55 4.79
CA GLY A 186 -14.53 19.51 4.64
C GLY A 186 -14.97 19.42 3.17
N THR A 187 -14.79 18.27 2.55
CA THR A 187 -15.42 17.96 1.26
C THR A 187 -16.61 17.06 1.54
N LYS A 188 -17.81 17.54 1.22
CA LYS A 188 -19.02 16.73 1.28
C LYS A 188 -19.00 15.81 0.06
N LEU A 189 -18.80 14.53 0.27
CA LEU A 189 -18.96 13.53 -0.79
C LEU A 189 -20.44 13.17 -0.84
N ASP A 190 -21.13 13.62 -1.87
CA ASP A 190 -22.49 13.15 -2.16
C ASP A 190 -22.36 11.81 -2.90
N TYR A 191 -22.72 10.73 -2.22
CA TYR A 191 -22.83 9.40 -2.80
C TYR A 191 -24.25 9.26 -3.36
N ASP A 192 -24.48 9.71 -4.59
CA ASP A 192 -25.70 9.42 -5.35
C ASP A 192 -25.63 8.05 -6.04
#